data_8b7fe70057999260f1b67068f7f81a91
#
_entry.id   8b7fe70057999260f1b67068f7f81a91
#
_cell.length_a   1.000
_cell.length_b   1.000
_cell.length_c   1.000
_cell.angle_alpha   90.00
_cell.angle_beta   90.00
_cell.angle_gamma   90.00
#
_symmetry.space_group_name_H-M   'P 1'
#
loop_
_entity.id
_entity.type
_entity.pdbx_description
1 polymer ?
#
loop_
_entity_poly.entity_id
_entity_poly.type
_entity_poly.pdbx_seq_one_letter_code
_entity_poly.pdbx_strand_id
1 'polypeptide(L)'
;MASTPQHTQQSTLRRTHQWGRIDVFPSAVAAIAGHAATGCYGVMGMAARGLRDGVAQLLHRESAHRGVEVRDLGGALAIDVYVIVQYGIRITEVAHNLQQTVKFEVERTVGVPVAEVNVNVQGVHEDSLLD
;
A
#
# COMPACT_ATOMS: atom_id res chain seq x y z
N MET A 1 -7.35 -23.81 21.71
CA MET A 1 -7.36 -23.49 21.48
C MET A 1 -7.24 -22.73 20.82
N ALA A 2 -7.14 -22.46 20.52
CA ALA A 2 -7.04 -21.87 20.09
C ALA A 2 -7.10 -21.11 19.41
N SER A 3 -7.10 -20.89 19.02
CA SER A 3 -7.23 -20.23 18.57
C SER A 3 -7.29 -19.24 18.12
N THR A 4 -7.31 -18.83 17.75
CA THR A 4 -7.38 -17.50 17.51
C THR A 4 -6.81 -17.04 16.22
N PRO A 5 -7.10 -17.73 15.15
CA PRO A 5 -6.59 -17.33 13.84
C PRO A 5 -7.01 -15.94 13.43
N GLN A 6 -8.15 -15.49 13.86
CA GLN A 6 -8.59 -14.15 13.50
C GLN A 6 -7.66 -13.09 14.07
N HIS A 7 -6.93 -13.41 15.11
CA HIS A 7 -6.02 -12.43 15.68
C HIS A 7 -4.80 -12.23 14.81
N THR A 8 -4.39 -13.26 14.09
CA THR A 8 -3.26 -13.10 13.21
C THR A 8 -3.62 -12.23 12.03
N GLN A 9 -4.87 -12.24 11.60
CA GLN A 9 -5.31 -11.38 10.53
C GLN A 9 -5.40 -9.94 10.98
N GLN A 10 -5.56 -9.74 12.26
CA GLN A 10 -5.69 -8.42 12.83
C GLN A 10 -4.40 -7.98 13.48
N SER A 11 -3.29 -8.58 13.10
CA SER A 11 -2.04 -8.29 13.75
C SER A 11 -1.72 -6.82 13.66
N THR A 12 -1.15 -6.31 14.73
CA THR A 12 -0.76 -4.92 14.81
C THR A 12 0.70 -4.87 15.13
N LEU A 13 1.31 -3.74 14.84
CA LEU A 13 2.65 -3.46 15.28
C LEU A 13 2.54 -2.87 16.66
N ARG A 14 3.08 -3.57 17.64
CA ARG A 14 2.93 -3.15 19.02
C ARG A 14 4.27 -2.85 19.62
N ARG A 15 4.34 -1.72 20.29
CA ARG A 15 5.49 -1.36 21.10
C ARG A 15 5.02 -1.11 22.51
N THR A 16 5.75 -1.69 23.47
CA THR A 16 5.42 -1.56 24.88
C THR A 16 6.60 -0.95 25.60
N HIS A 17 6.35 0.04 26.40
CA HIS A 17 7.38 0.62 27.25
C HIS A 17 6.72 1.15 28.50
N GLN A 18 7.51 1.83 29.33
CA GLN A 18 7.06 2.16 30.69
C GLN A 18 5.80 3.02 30.73
N TRP A 19 5.51 3.76 29.66
CA TRP A 19 4.33 4.62 29.65
C TRP A 19 3.13 3.97 29.04
N GLY A 20 3.22 2.69 28.69
CA GLY A 20 2.13 1.98 28.06
C GLY A 20 2.53 1.37 26.76
N ARG A 21 1.57 1.20 25.87
CA ARG A 21 1.85 0.57 24.58
C ARG A 21 1.33 1.42 23.45
N ILE A 22 1.95 1.22 22.31
CA ILE A 22 1.53 1.86 21.05
C ILE A 22 1.20 0.74 20.09
N ASP A 23 -0.01 0.74 19.58
CA ASP A 23 -0.48 -0.25 18.60
C ASP A 23 -0.73 0.46 17.31
N VAL A 24 -0.10 -0.01 16.23
CA VAL A 24 -0.33 0.53 14.90
C VAL A 24 -1.01 -0.56 14.08
N PHE A 25 -2.22 -0.29 13.64
CA PHE A 25 -3.02 -1.27 12.91
C PHE A 25 -2.64 -1.28 11.43
N PRO A 26 -2.79 -2.43 10.77
CA PRO A 26 -2.47 -2.50 9.35
C PRO A 26 -3.20 -1.47 8.50
N SER A 27 -4.42 -1.12 8.86
CA SER A 27 -5.15 -0.12 8.09
C SER A 27 -4.48 1.25 8.14
N ALA A 28 -3.83 1.57 9.27
CA ALA A 28 -3.09 2.83 9.36
C ALA A 28 -1.87 2.81 8.45
N VAL A 29 -1.17 1.68 8.42
CA VAL A 29 -0.02 1.54 7.53
C VAL A 29 -0.46 1.62 6.08
N ALA A 30 -1.59 0.97 5.77
CA ALA A 30 -2.11 1.00 4.41
C ALA A 30 -2.46 2.42 3.97
N ALA A 31 -3.00 3.22 4.88
CA ALA A 31 -3.33 4.60 4.55
C ALA A 31 -2.07 5.39 4.23
N ILE A 32 -1.00 5.18 4.99
CA ILE A 32 0.26 5.86 4.75
C ILE A 32 0.83 5.44 3.41
N ALA A 33 0.84 4.14 3.14
CA ALA A 33 1.37 3.61 1.89
C ALA A 33 0.56 4.09 0.70
N GLY A 34 -0.76 4.09 0.82
CA GLY A 34 -1.62 4.56 -0.25
C GLY A 34 -1.41 6.02 -0.55
N HIS A 35 -1.26 6.82 0.48
CA HIS A 35 -1.01 8.25 0.29
C HIS A 35 0.33 8.46 -0.42
N ALA A 36 1.36 7.74 0.02
CA ALA A 36 2.67 7.85 -0.61
C ALA A 36 2.62 7.44 -2.08
N ALA A 37 1.89 6.35 -2.36
CA ALA A 37 1.82 5.83 -3.72
C ALA A 37 1.11 6.81 -4.65
N THR A 38 0.04 7.42 -4.21
CA THR A 38 -0.72 8.33 -5.08
C THR A 38 0.06 9.59 -5.41
N GLY A 39 1.08 9.91 -4.65
CA GLY A 39 1.91 11.06 -4.94
C GLY A 39 3.04 10.80 -5.92
N CYS A 40 3.22 9.56 -6.36
CA CYS A 40 4.31 9.22 -7.24
C CYS A 40 4.00 9.57 -8.69
N TYR A 41 5.01 10.02 -9.40
CA TYR A 41 4.87 10.34 -10.81
C TYR A 41 4.43 9.11 -11.59
N GLY A 42 3.48 9.29 -12.47
CA GLY A 42 3.00 8.22 -13.34
C GLY A 42 1.90 7.38 -12.73
N VAL A 43 1.62 7.55 -11.46
CA VAL A 43 0.53 6.83 -10.80
C VAL A 43 -0.73 7.68 -10.90
N MET A 44 -1.71 7.14 -11.60
CA MET A 44 -3.00 7.82 -11.73
C MET A 44 -3.82 7.67 -10.46
N GLY A 45 -3.64 6.59 -9.78
CA GLY A 45 -4.35 6.33 -8.54
C GLY A 45 -4.23 4.88 -8.16
N MET A 46 -4.93 4.52 -7.10
CA MET A 46 -4.94 3.17 -6.59
C MET A 46 -6.11 2.40 -7.20
N ALA A 47 -5.93 1.10 -7.30
CA ALA A 47 -6.98 0.21 -7.76
C ALA A 47 -7.46 -0.62 -6.59
N ALA A 48 -8.75 -0.95 -6.58
CA ALA A 48 -9.29 -1.82 -5.56
C ALA A 48 -8.71 -3.22 -5.74
N ARG A 49 -8.34 -3.83 -4.62
CA ARG A 49 -7.83 -5.19 -4.65
C ARG A 49 -8.95 -6.16 -4.97
N GLY A 50 -8.59 -7.27 -5.54
CA GLY A 50 -9.51 -8.38 -5.70
C GLY A 50 -10.50 -8.27 -6.82
N LEU A 51 -10.27 -7.38 -7.75
CA LEU A 51 -11.12 -7.34 -8.93
C LEU A 51 -10.87 -8.57 -9.78
N ARG A 52 -11.93 -9.21 -10.20
CA ARG A 52 -11.81 -10.50 -10.86
C ARG A 52 -12.03 -10.44 -12.35
N ASP A 53 -12.78 -9.48 -12.80
CA ASP A 53 -13.15 -9.41 -14.21
C ASP A 53 -12.19 -8.58 -15.02
N GLY A 54 -11.05 -8.25 -14.42
CA GLY A 54 -10.03 -7.54 -15.15
C GLY A 54 -10.31 -6.06 -15.33
N VAL A 55 -11.38 -5.57 -14.75
CA VAL A 55 -11.69 -4.16 -14.81
C VAL A 55 -11.12 -3.48 -13.59
N ALA A 56 -10.12 -2.65 -13.79
CA ALA A 56 -9.51 -1.93 -12.69
C ALA A 56 -10.37 -0.72 -12.36
N GLN A 57 -10.74 -0.60 -11.11
CA GLN A 57 -11.55 0.51 -10.66
C GLN A 57 -10.67 1.49 -9.90
N LEU A 58 -10.64 2.72 -10.38
CA LEU A 58 -9.84 3.75 -9.77
C LEU A 58 -10.48 4.17 -8.45
N LEU A 59 -9.70 4.18 -7.40
CA LEU A 59 -10.18 4.58 -6.08
C LEU A 59 -9.97 6.07 -5.87
N HIS A 60 -10.90 6.68 -5.16
CA HIS A 60 -10.73 8.05 -4.73
C HIS A 60 -9.59 8.13 -3.73
N ARG A 61 -9.04 9.34 -3.58
CA ARG A 61 -7.88 9.49 -2.71
C ARG A 61 -8.17 9.08 -1.28
N GLU A 62 -9.34 9.38 -0.77
CA GLU A 62 -9.66 9.02 0.59
C GLU A 62 -9.88 7.52 0.76
N SER A 63 -10.01 6.79 -0.33
CA SER A 63 -10.12 5.34 -0.28
C SER A 63 -8.85 4.64 -0.76
N ALA A 64 -7.76 5.36 -0.89
CA ALA A 64 -6.53 4.81 -1.46
C ALA A 64 -6.03 3.60 -0.67
N HIS A 65 -6.30 3.56 0.65
CA HIS A 65 -5.85 2.44 1.48
C HIS A 65 -6.45 1.11 1.02
N ARG A 66 -7.56 1.14 0.30
CA ARG A 66 -8.17 -0.10 -0.20
C ARG A 66 -7.37 -0.72 -1.33
N GLY A 67 -6.42 0.01 -1.87
CA GLY A 67 -5.52 -0.53 -2.87
C GLY A 67 -4.19 -0.98 -2.28
N VAL A 68 -4.13 -1.19 -0.98
CA VAL A 68 -2.89 -1.58 -0.32
C VAL A 68 -3.18 -2.75 0.59
N GLU A 69 -2.30 -3.73 0.56
CA GLU A 69 -2.36 -4.84 1.51
C GLU A 69 -1.08 -4.87 2.30
N VAL A 70 -1.19 -4.96 3.61
CA VAL A 70 -0.05 -4.94 4.51
C VAL A 70 0.03 -6.29 5.21
N ARG A 71 1.20 -6.91 5.16
CA ARG A 71 1.44 -8.17 5.84
C ARG A 71 2.59 -7.98 6.82
N ASP A 72 2.41 -8.50 8.02
CA ASP A 72 3.44 -8.44 9.06
C ASP A 72 4.26 -9.73 8.98
N LEU A 73 5.54 -9.58 8.69
CA LEU A 73 6.44 -10.73 8.55
C LEU A 73 7.21 -11.04 9.83
N GLY A 74 6.76 -10.48 10.95
CA GLY A 74 7.44 -10.75 12.21
C GLY A 74 8.62 -9.84 12.44
N GLY A 75 8.40 -8.55 12.38
CA GLY A 75 9.47 -7.57 12.59
C GLY A 75 9.73 -6.72 11.38
N ALA A 76 9.17 -7.08 10.26
CA ALA A 76 9.25 -6.29 9.04
C ALA A 76 7.93 -6.40 8.31
N LEU A 77 7.68 -5.46 7.42
CA LEU A 77 6.42 -5.41 6.70
C LEU A 77 6.62 -5.77 5.24
N ALA A 78 5.63 -6.43 4.68
CA ALA A 78 5.50 -6.61 3.24
C ALA A 78 4.26 -5.83 2.81
N ILE A 79 4.41 -5.03 1.80
CA ILE A 79 3.34 -4.14 1.35
C ILE A 79 3.09 -4.41 -0.11
N ASP A 80 1.82 -4.69 -0.43
CA ASP A 80 1.40 -4.85 -1.82
C ASP A 80 0.55 -3.66 -2.20
N VAL A 81 0.94 -2.97 -3.26
CA VAL A 81 0.16 -1.83 -3.75
C VAL A 81 -0.39 -2.16 -5.12
N TYR A 82 -1.62 -1.77 -5.35
CA TYR A 82 -2.36 -2.01 -6.58
C TYR A 82 -2.65 -0.66 -7.19
N VAL A 83 -2.08 -0.42 -8.36
CA VAL A 83 -2.09 0.92 -8.93
C VAL A 83 -2.58 0.90 -10.37
N ILE A 84 -3.03 2.07 -10.79
CA ILE A 84 -3.34 2.35 -12.18
C ILE A 84 -2.34 3.42 -12.60
N VAL A 85 -1.63 3.16 -13.68
CA VAL A 85 -0.57 4.06 -14.13
C VAL A 85 -0.99 4.77 -15.40
N GLN A 86 -0.30 5.85 -15.68
CA GLN A 86 -0.57 6.66 -16.84
C GLN A 86 -0.03 5.99 -18.11
N TYR A 87 -0.82 6.04 -19.17
CA TYR A 87 -0.39 5.50 -20.45
C TYR A 87 0.79 6.31 -20.97
N GLY A 88 1.75 5.60 -21.56
CA GLY A 88 2.85 6.27 -22.22
C GLY A 88 4.09 6.46 -21.38
N ILE A 89 4.04 6.07 -20.09
CA ILE A 89 5.21 6.18 -19.25
C ILE A 89 5.91 4.83 -19.17
N ARG A 90 7.12 4.85 -18.65
CA ARG A 90 7.86 3.61 -18.44
C ARG A 90 7.41 2.97 -17.15
N ILE A 91 6.65 1.89 -17.28
CA ILE A 91 6.02 1.27 -16.12
C ILE A 91 7.05 0.78 -15.12
N THR A 92 8.13 0.16 -15.61
CA THR A 92 9.11 -0.39 -14.67
C THR A 92 9.82 0.70 -13.87
N GLU A 93 10.04 1.86 -14.47
CA GLU A 93 10.67 2.95 -13.75
C GLU A 93 9.73 3.56 -12.73
N VAL A 94 8.47 3.71 -13.11
CA VAL A 94 7.46 4.22 -12.19
C VAL A 94 7.31 3.26 -11.03
N ALA A 95 7.26 1.96 -11.32
CA ALA A 95 7.11 0.96 -10.27
C ALA A 95 8.30 0.96 -9.32
N HIS A 96 9.51 1.09 -9.87
CA HIS A 96 10.69 1.10 -9.04
C HIS A 96 10.71 2.32 -8.11
N ASN A 97 10.37 3.48 -8.66
CA ASN A 97 10.29 4.68 -7.85
C ASN A 97 9.20 4.54 -6.78
N LEU A 98 8.10 3.92 -7.15
CA LEU A 98 7.01 3.69 -6.22
C LEU A 98 7.47 2.82 -5.06
N GLN A 99 8.23 1.76 -5.34
CA GLN A 99 8.75 0.90 -4.30
C GLN A 99 9.59 1.68 -3.31
N GLN A 100 10.48 2.52 -3.83
CA GLN A 100 11.36 3.29 -2.96
C GLN A 100 10.59 4.30 -2.14
N THR A 101 9.63 4.96 -2.75
CA THR A 101 8.87 5.99 -2.06
C THR A 101 8.01 5.41 -0.95
N VAL A 102 7.31 4.31 -1.24
CA VAL A 102 6.46 3.67 -0.25
C VAL A 102 7.31 3.14 0.91
N LYS A 103 8.40 2.48 0.57
CA LYS A 103 9.28 1.95 1.61
C LYS A 103 9.79 3.08 2.50
N PHE A 104 10.25 4.15 1.91
CA PHE A 104 10.80 5.27 2.68
C PHE A 104 9.73 5.88 3.59
N GLU A 105 8.57 6.16 3.03
CA GLU A 105 7.53 6.84 3.81
C GLU A 105 7.01 5.99 4.94
N VAL A 106 6.82 4.71 4.69
CA VAL A 106 6.31 3.83 5.73
C VAL A 106 7.36 3.65 6.82
N GLU A 107 8.60 3.41 6.43
CA GLU A 107 9.66 3.23 7.44
C GLU A 107 9.83 4.49 8.28
N ARG A 108 9.78 5.65 7.65
CA ARG A 108 9.96 6.90 8.36
C ARG A 108 8.81 7.17 9.32
N THR A 109 7.61 6.86 8.90
CA THR A 109 6.42 7.23 9.65
C THR A 109 6.08 6.20 10.72
N VAL A 110 6.21 4.93 10.36
CA VAL A 110 5.82 3.84 11.27
C VAL A 110 6.97 3.39 12.14
N GLY A 111 8.19 3.48 11.62
CA GLY A 111 9.36 3.10 12.39
C GLY A 111 9.65 1.62 12.37
N VAL A 112 9.13 0.90 11.38
CA VAL A 112 9.31 -0.55 11.24
C VAL A 112 9.90 -0.79 9.86
N PRO A 113 10.88 -1.69 9.73
CA PRO A 113 11.47 -1.97 8.42
C PRO A 113 10.43 -2.53 7.45
N VAL A 114 10.57 -2.16 6.19
CA VAL A 114 9.75 -2.70 5.14
C VAL A 114 10.63 -3.63 4.31
N ALA A 115 10.31 -4.92 4.35
CA ALA A 115 11.11 -5.94 3.67
C ALA A 115 10.90 -5.91 2.18
N GLU A 116 9.67 -5.66 1.75
CA GLU A 116 9.38 -5.64 0.33
C GLU A 116 8.15 -4.79 0.05
N VAL A 117 8.15 -4.20 -1.12
CA VAL A 117 6.99 -3.50 -1.65
C VAL A 117 6.73 -4.10 -3.03
N ASN A 118 5.58 -4.72 -3.18
CA ASN A 118 5.20 -5.35 -4.43
C ASN A 118 4.23 -4.44 -5.16
N VAL A 119 4.54 -4.11 -6.39
CA VAL A 119 3.73 -3.20 -7.18
C VAL A 119 2.95 -4.00 -8.20
N ASN A 120 1.64 -3.91 -8.12
CA ASN A 120 0.74 -4.61 -9.03
C ASN A 120 0.07 -3.56 -9.90
N VAL A 121 0.45 -3.52 -11.17
CA VAL A 121 -0.13 -2.57 -12.10
C VAL A 121 -1.39 -3.20 -12.67
N GLN A 122 -2.52 -2.70 -12.22
CA GLN A 122 -3.82 -3.28 -12.54
C GLN A 122 -4.42 -2.68 -13.80
N GLY A 123 -3.93 -1.54 -14.22
CA GLY A 123 -4.47 -0.92 -15.41
C GLY A 123 -3.61 0.24 -15.85
N VAL A 124 -3.82 0.62 -17.09
CA VAL A 124 -3.16 1.77 -17.68
C VAL A 124 -4.25 2.71 -18.14
N HIS A 125 -4.16 3.96 -17.70
CA HIS A 125 -5.19 4.92 -17.98
C HIS A 125 -4.62 6.00 -18.87
N GLU A 126 -5.29 6.22 -19.99
CA GLU A 126 -4.90 7.26 -20.89
C GLU A 126 -5.49 8.57 -20.37
N ASP A 127 -4.59 9.46 -20.02
CA ASP A 127 -5.02 10.74 -19.50
C ASP A 127 -5.50 11.59 -20.65
N SER A 128 -6.79 11.64 -20.82
CA SER A 128 -7.34 12.46 -21.85
C SER A 128 -7.69 13.81 -21.26
N LEU A 129 -6.94 14.80 -21.66
CA LEU A 129 -7.21 16.14 -21.15
C LEU A 129 -8.52 16.68 -21.66
N LEU A 130 -9.09 15.98 -22.62
CA LEU A 130 -10.37 16.39 -23.16
C LEU A 130 -11.52 15.95 -22.29
N ASP A 131 -11.26 15.06 -21.42
CA ASP A 131 -12.30 14.51 -20.53
C ASP A 131 -12.67 15.48 -19.45
#